data_2fbcd6adc88555c07df3a9bad36f055d
#
_entry.id   2fbcd6adc88555c07df3a9bad36f055d
#
_cell.length_a   1.000
_cell.length_b   1.000
_cell.length_c   1.000
_cell.angle_alpha   90.00
_cell.angle_beta   90.00
_cell.angle_gamma   90.00
#
_symmetry.space_group_name_H-M   'P 1'
#
loop_
_entity.id
_entity.type
_entity.pdbx_description
1 polymer ?
#
loop_
_entity_poly.entity_id
_entity_poly.type
_entity_poly.pdbx_seq_one_letter_code
_entity_poly.pdbx_strand_id
1 'polypeptide(L)'
;MEQATFGVIAIVPPVLAISMAIATRQVTVSLLGGIWIGWVIHAGGNPLQGTAQAISAMIEVFADPGQTRVIVFTLLMGSLLILMQRGGGIDGFLNWVSQWKWSRTRRGAQLMASVIGLGVFIESNITCLVVGTVSRPLFDKLKISREKLAYICDSTSAPVCILLPFNAWGATVLGLLSAQAALGNLGDQSPLSIFMAAVPLNFYAVLAVILVFVVSITNWNIGPMKVAERRAIEEGKVLADDARPVVADEVIMIPRKETVAPRLGNMLIPLFGMVVMVFAGIGITGSIGAREANILDPGLFDIMNQGSGSTSVMWGVLLGLALMVLLSVLQKAFSMQEFVDLAFKGAGGILPLAVLMVLAFALGDVCQALGTGPWVAASVRPFLTPVLVAPLVFLVSAFIAFSTGTSWGTFAIMITLAVPLVSLFNSESVVVSLPLVVSAVLGGGVFGDHCSPISDTSVVSSMASASDHIDHVRTQLPYA
;
A
#
# COMPACT_ATOMS: atom_id res chain seq x y z
N MET A 1 20.69 28.23 14.35
CA MET A 1 21.29 28.12 13.00
C MET A 1 20.29 28.73 12.04
N GLU A 2 20.62 29.82 11.35
CA GLU A 2 19.81 30.36 10.27
C GLU A 2 19.69 29.27 9.20
N GLN A 3 18.50 28.74 9.02
CA GLN A 3 18.23 27.85 7.90
C GLN A 3 18.45 28.68 6.63
N ALA A 4 19.45 28.31 5.84
CA ALA A 4 19.68 28.92 4.54
C ALA A 4 18.39 28.74 3.72
N THR A 5 17.62 29.80 3.54
CA THR A 5 16.37 29.75 2.80
C THR A 5 16.72 29.75 1.30
N PHE A 6 16.69 28.57 0.70
CA PHE A 6 16.84 28.40 -0.76
C PHE A 6 15.68 29.02 -1.54
N GLY A 7 14.67 29.58 -0.84
CA GLY A 7 13.52 30.24 -1.46
C GLY A 7 12.76 29.31 -2.41
N VAL A 8 12.31 29.83 -3.54
CA VAL A 8 11.54 29.06 -4.54
C VAL A 8 12.29 27.85 -5.11
N ILE A 9 13.62 27.84 -5.07
CA ILE A 9 14.45 26.74 -5.58
C ILE A 9 14.29 25.49 -4.72
N ALA A 10 13.91 25.62 -3.44
CA ALA A 10 13.68 24.50 -2.54
C ALA A 10 12.57 23.54 -3.02
N ILE A 11 11.63 24.00 -3.87
CA ILE A 11 10.56 23.14 -4.38
C ILE A 11 10.97 22.33 -5.65
N VAL A 12 12.11 22.65 -6.24
CA VAL A 12 12.57 22.01 -7.49
C VAL A 12 12.69 20.48 -7.36
N PRO A 13 13.29 19.90 -6.30
CA PRO A 13 13.41 18.44 -6.18
C PRO A 13 12.06 17.70 -6.23
N PRO A 14 11.08 18.00 -5.39
CA PRO A 14 9.80 17.27 -5.44
C PRO A 14 9.00 17.58 -6.72
N VAL A 15 9.02 18.80 -7.25
CA VAL A 15 8.34 19.14 -8.51
C VAL A 15 8.97 18.41 -9.68
N LEU A 16 10.30 18.30 -9.74
CA LEU A 16 10.99 17.54 -10.76
C LEU A 16 10.65 16.06 -10.65
N ALA A 17 10.65 15.47 -9.43
CA ALA A 17 10.29 14.09 -9.21
C ALA A 17 8.85 13.81 -9.71
N ILE A 18 7.88 14.67 -9.36
CA ILE A 18 6.49 14.54 -9.83
C ILE A 18 6.40 14.67 -11.35
N SER A 19 7.00 15.72 -11.93
CA SER A 19 6.95 15.97 -13.36
C SER A 19 7.59 14.85 -14.18
N MET A 20 8.74 14.33 -13.73
CA MET A 20 9.39 13.19 -14.34
C MET A 20 8.57 11.92 -14.18
N ALA A 21 7.94 11.68 -13.01
CA ALA A 21 7.11 10.51 -12.79
C ALA A 21 5.91 10.49 -13.75
N ILE A 22 5.25 11.63 -13.96
CA ILE A 22 4.16 11.79 -14.91
C ILE A 22 4.65 11.58 -16.36
N ALA A 23 5.78 12.20 -16.73
CA ALA A 23 6.31 12.15 -18.10
C ALA A 23 6.87 10.78 -18.48
N THR A 24 7.61 10.14 -17.57
CA THR A 24 8.33 8.87 -17.84
C THR A 24 7.56 7.64 -17.41
N ARG A 25 6.58 7.78 -16.52
CA ARG A 25 5.87 6.67 -15.83
C ARG A 25 6.85 5.75 -15.08
N GLN A 26 7.99 6.30 -14.63
CA GLN A 26 9.05 5.58 -13.93
C GLN A 26 9.39 6.28 -12.62
N VAL A 27 8.71 5.90 -11.54
CA VAL A 27 8.83 6.56 -10.23
C VAL A 27 10.25 6.47 -9.68
N THR A 28 10.92 5.32 -9.82
CA THR A 28 12.29 5.12 -9.34
C THR A 28 13.27 6.11 -9.96
N VAL A 29 13.24 6.26 -11.29
CA VAL A 29 14.11 7.21 -12.01
C VAL A 29 13.77 8.65 -11.63
N SER A 30 12.51 8.94 -11.41
CA SER A 30 12.01 10.26 -11.06
C SER A 30 12.46 10.70 -9.66
N LEU A 31 12.39 9.80 -8.69
CA LEU A 31 12.90 10.04 -7.34
C LEU A 31 14.42 10.25 -7.35
N LEU A 32 15.17 9.41 -8.10
CA LEU A 32 16.62 9.60 -8.28
C LEU A 32 16.95 10.98 -8.87
N GLY A 33 16.20 11.41 -9.89
CA GLY A 33 16.36 12.74 -10.49
C GLY A 33 16.10 13.87 -9.51
N GLY A 34 15.02 13.75 -8.70
CA GLY A 34 14.68 14.70 -7.64
C GLY A 34 15.77 14.79 -6.56
N ILE A 35 16.25 13.64 -6.07
CA ILE A 35 17.32 13.57 -5.08
C ILE A 35 18.60 14.21 -5.63
N TRP A 36 19.01 13.83 -6.83
CA TRP A 36 20.21 14.34 -7.45
C TRP A 36 20.19 15.87 -7.62
N ILE A 37 19.13 16.42 -8.23
CA ILE A 37 19.02 17.87 -8.43
C ILE A 37 18.98 18.61 -7.11
N GLY A 38 18.32 18.06 -6.09
CA GLY A 38 18.25 18.66 -4.77
C GLY A 38 19.62 18.80 -4.12
N TRP A 39 20.43 17.76 -4.16
CA TRP A 39 21.80 17.82 -3.63
C TRP A 39 22.73 18.66 -4.50
N VAL A 40 22.51 18.76 -5.81
CA VAL A 40 23.23 19.72 -6.67
C VAL A 40 22.89 21.16 -6.26
N ILE A 41 21.64 21.47 -6.01
CA ILE A 41 21.21 22.78 -5.51
C ILE A 41 21.86 23.06 -4.14
N HIS A 42 21.81 22.10 -3.21
CA HIS A 42 22.41 22.22 -1.89
C HIS A 42 23.93 22.47 -1.95
N ALA A 43 24.60 21.85 -2.94
CA ALA A 43 26.04 22.04 -3.21
C ALA A 43 26.36 23.32 -4.01
N GLY A 44 25.45 24.30 -4.05
CA GLY A 44 25.66 25.57 -4.75
C GLY A 44 25.75 25.46 -6.27
N GLY A 45 25.15 24.42 -6.87
CA GLY A 45 25.15 24.15 -8.31
C GLY A 45 26.33 23.30 -8.79
N ASN A 46 27.12 22.71 -7.89
CA ASN A 46 28.23 21.82 -8.26
C ASN A 46 27.72 20.37 -8.47
N PRO A 47 27.71 19.86 -9.73
CA PRO A 47 27.15 18.53 -10.01
C PRO A 47 27.97 17.37 -9.43
N LEU A 48 29.31 17.50 -9.35
CA LEU A 48 30.16 16.45 -8.79
C LEU A 48 29.95 16.31 -7.29
N GLN A 49 29.92 17.43 -6.56
CA GLN A 49 29.66 17.45 -5.13
C GLN A 49 28.23 17.03 -4.83
N GLY A 50 27.24 17.50 -5.61
CA GLY A 50 25.85 17.09 -5.48
C GLY A 50 25.64 15.59 -5.72
N THR A 51 26.35 15.00 -6.69
CA THR A 51 26.30 13.54 -6.91
C THR A 51 26.87 12.76 -5.72
N ALA A 52 28.01 13.20 -5.17
CA ALA A 52 28.60 12.56 -4.00
C ALA A 52 27.64 12.64 -2.79
N GLN A 53 27.04 13.83 -2.55
CA GLN A 53 26.05 14.00 -1.48
C GLN A 53 24.78 13.16 -1.69
N ALA A 54 24.27 13.05 -2.92
CA ALA A 54 23.13 12.21 -3.22
C ALA A 54 23.38 10.72 -2.94
N ILE A 55 24.57 10.22 -3.29
CA ILE A 55 24.99 8.85 -2.96
C ILE A 55 25.10 8.66 -1.45
N SER A 56 25.75 9.61 -0.75
CA SER A 56 25.87 9.56 0.72
C SER A 56 24.50 9.54 1.39
N ALA A 57 23.56 10.40 0.96
CA ALA A 57 22.20 10.44 1.51
C ALA A 57 21.47 9.09 1.36
N MET A 58 21.59 8.40 0.20
CA MET A 58 21.00 7.07 0.04
C MET A 58 21.64 6.02 0.94
N ILE A 59 22.93 6.14 1.27
CA ILE A 59 23.63 5.26 2.21
C ILE A 59 23.21 5.57 3.65
N GLU A 60 23.09 6.84 3.99
CA GLU A 60 22.71 7.32 5.33
C GLU A 60 21.31 6.86 5.76
N VAL A 61 20.41 6.57 4.80
CA VAL A 61 19.13 5.92 5.09
C VAL A 61 19.30 4.65 5.95
N PHE A 62 20.36 3.88 5.69
CA PHE A 62 20.63 2.65 6.44
C PHE A 62 21.30 2.89 7.80
N ALA A 63 21.73 4.12 8.09
CA ALA A 63 22.25 4.51 9.40
C ALA A 63 21.10 4.78 10.40
N ASP A 64 19.90 5.11 9.93
CA ASP A 64 18.73 5.24 10.79
C ASP A 64 18.11 3.86 11.09
N PRO A 65 18.07 3.45 12.37
CA PRO A 65 17.54 2.14 12.75
C PRO A 65 16.04 1.96 12.42
N GLY A 66 15.26 3.05 12.43
CA GLY A 66 13.83 3.03 12.13
C GLY A 66 13.59 2.74 10.66
N GLN A 67 14.25 3.49 9.78
CA GLN A 67 14.16 3.32 8.32
C GLN A 67 14.68 1.95 7.89
N THR A 68 15.84 1.53 8.42
CA THR A 68 16.42 0.20 8.13
C THR A 68 15.49 -0.94 8.54
N ARG A 69 14.85 -0.89 9.73
CA ARG A 69 13.89 -1.91 10.16
C ARG A 69 12.73 -2.03 9.18
N VAL A 70 12.22 -0.92 8.66
CA VAL A 70 11.10 -0.94 7.73
C VAL A 70 11.50 -1.53 6.38
N ILE A 71 12.69 -1.20 5.87
CA ILE A 71 13.23 -1.80 4.63
C ILE A 71 13.37 -3.31 4.79
N VAL A 72 14.00 -3.78 5.89
CA VAL A 72 14.17 -5.20 6.17
C VAL A 72 12.83 -5.90 6.40
N PHE A 73 11.90 -5.28 7.15
CA PHE A 73 10.54 -5.79 7.33
C PHE A 73 9.85 -6.01 5.97
N THR A 74 9.94 -5.05 5.06
CA THR A 74 9.34 -5.15 3.72
C THR A 74 9.86 -6.38 2.98
N LEU A 75 11.18 -6.61 2.97
CA LEU A 75 11.77 -7.78 2.33
C LEU A 75 11.31 -9.10 2.99
N LEU A 76 11.27 -9.15 4.32
CA LEU A 76 10.81 -10.32 5.06
C LEU A 76 9.32 -10.60 4.86
N MET A 77 8.50 -9.57 4.65
CA MET A 77 7.11 -9.76 4.25
C MET A 77 7.00 -10.48 2.91
N GLY A 78 7.80 -10.11 1.92
CA GLY A 78 7.86 -10.86 0.65
C GLY A 78 8.19 -12.34 0.85
N SER A 79 9.13 -12.64 1.75
CA SER A 79 9.47 -14.02 2.14
C SER A 79 8.28 -14.75 2.77
N LEU A 80 7.59 -14.12 3.72
CA LEU A 80 6.43 -14.70 4.38
C LEU A 80 5.30 -14.99 3.39
N LEU A 81 5.06 -14.07 2.43
CA LEU A 81 4.04 -14.21 1.40
C LEU A 81 4.24 -15.46 0.53
N ILE A 82 5.43 -15.63 -0.03
CA ILE A 82 5.73 -16.76 -0.91
C ILE A 82 5.66 -18.10 -0.15
N LEU A 83 6.09 -18.11 1.12
CA LEU A 83 6.04 -19.29 1.95
C LEU A 83 4.60 -19.70 2.29
N MET A 84 3.73 -18.75 2.60
CA MET A 84 2.30 -19.01 2.81
C MET A 84 1.61 -19.51 1.53
N GLN A 85 1.95 -18.92 0.38
CA GLN A 85 1.42 -19.31 -0.92
C GLN A 85 1.85 -20.74 -1.29
N ARG A 86 3.14 -21.00 -1.31
CA ARG A 86 3.74 -22.30 -1.64
C ARG A 86 3.38 -23.37 -0.62
N GLY A 87 3.20 -22.98 0.65
CA GLY A 87 2.77 -23.84 1.76
C GLY A 87 1.27 -24.17 1.76
N GLY A 88 0.52 -23.79 0.72
CA GLY A 88 -0.90 -24.13 0.57
C GLY A 88 -1.83 -23.41 1.54
N GLY A 89 -1.39 -22.30 2.13
CA GLY A 89 -2.23 -21.47 3.00
C GLY A 89 -3.37 -20.80 2.25
N ILE A 90 -3.06 -20.20 1.11
CA ILE A 90 -4.05 -19.56 0.22
C ILE A 90 -5.02 -20.62 -0.33
N ASP A 91 -4.53 -21.74 -0.85
CA ASP A 91 -5.38 -22.84 -1.32
C ASP A 91 -6.30 -23.40 -0.22
N GLY A 92 -5.79 -23.47 1.02
CA GLY A 92 -6.59 -23.87 2.17
C GLY A 92 -7.72 -22.90 2.49
N PHE A 93 -7.47 -21.59 2.39
CA PHE A 93 -8.47 -20.56 2.51
C PHE A 93 -9.52 -20.66 1.40
N LEU A 94 -9.09 -20.82 0.15
CA LEU A 94 -9.97 -20.98 -1.00
C LEU A 94 -10.87 -22.20 -0.90
N ASN A 95 -10.31 -23.34 -0.47
CA ASN A 95 -11.07 -24.57 -0.24
C ASN A 95 -12.14 -24.37 0.85
N TRP A 96 -11.82 -23.62 1.90
CA TRP A 96 -12.77 -23.31 2.97
C TRP A 96 -13.93 -22.44 2.45
N VAL A 97 -13.65 -21.37 1.70
CA VAL A 97 -14.67 -20.46 1.14
C VAL A 97 -15.50 -21.15 0.06
N SER A 98 -14.91 -22.01 -0.78
CA SER A 98 -15.62 -22.72 -1.87
C SER A 98 -16.68 -23.72 -1.38
N GLN A 99 -16.63 -24.13 -0.12
CA GLN A 99 -17.65 -24.99 0.49
C GLN A 99 -18.95 -24.28 0.82
N TRP A 100 -19.00 -22.96 0.69
CA TRP A 100 -20.18 -22.17 1.02
C TRP A 100 -21.29 -22.37 -0.02
N LYS A 101 -22.42 -22.95 0.40
CA LYS A 101 -23.55 -23.29 -0.47
C LYS A 101 -24.20 -22.06 -1.13
N TRP A 102 -24.16 -20.90 -0.48
CA TRP A 102 -24.74 -19.67 -1.00
C TRP A 102 -23.99 -19.09 -2.22
N SER A 103 -22.76 -19.49 -2.47
CA SER A 103 -21.98 -19.07 -3.65
C SER A 103 -22.60 -19.50 -5.01
N ARG A 104 -23.58 -20.41 -5.00
CA ARG A 104 -24.22 -20.93 -6.22
C ARG A 104 -25.20 -19.96 -6.90
N THR A 105 -25.46 -18.81 -6.32
CA THR A 105 -26.29 -17.75 -6.90
C THR A 105 -25.42 -16.61 -7.41
N ARG A 106 -25.93 -15.78 -8.35
CA ARG A 106 -25.21 -14.62 -8.87
C ARG A 106 -24.75 -13.67 -7.73
N ARG A 107 -25.61 -13.37 -6.78
CA ARG A 107 -25.28 -12.56 -5.61
C ARG A 107 -24.23 -13.24 -4.72
N GLY A 108 -24.44 -14.51 -4.46
CA GLY A 108 -23.54 -15.29 -3.62
C GLY A 108 -22.15 -15.45 -4.23
N ALA A 109 -22.03 -15.60 -5.55
CA ALA A 109 -20.75 -15.64 -6.23
C ALA A 109 -19.97 -14.32 -6.12
N GLN A 110 -20.66 -13.18 -6.29
CA GLN A 110 -20.07 -11.85 -6.13
C GLN A 110 -19.63 -11.61 -4.68
N LEU A 111 -20.48 -11.95 -3.70
CA LEU A 111 -20.14 -11.89 -2.28
C LEU A 111 -18.96 -12.79 -1.92
N MET A 112 -18.90 -14.01 -2.49
CA MET A 112 -17.77 -14.92 -2.30
C MET A 112 -16.47 -14.27 -2.81
N ALA A 113 -16.48 -13.71 -4.01
CA ALA A 113 -15.33 -13.00 -4.56
C ALA A 113 -14.91 -11.83 -3.67
N SER A 114 -15.87 -11.02 -3.18
CA SER A 114 -15.60 -9.89 -2.28
C SER A 114 -15.02 -10.35 -0.93
N VAL A 115 -15.51 -11.46 -0.37
CA VAL A 115 -14.98 -12.02 0.89
C VAL A 115 -13.59 -12.62 0.70
N ILE A 116 -13.33 -13.26 -0.46
CA ILE A 116 -11.97 -13.72 -0.78
C ILE A 116 -11.02 -12.53 -0.81
N GLY A 117 -11.40 -11.42 -1.46
CA GLY A 117 -10.61 -10.20 -1.50
C GLY A 117 -10.32 -9.60 -0.11
N LEU A 118 -11.33 -9.57 0.77
CA LEU A 118 -11.11 -9.18 2.18
C LEU A 118 -10.19 -10.13 2.93
N GLY A 119 -10.24 -11.42 2.64
CA GLY A 119 -9.46 -12.43 3.35
C GLY A 119 -7.99 -12.52 2.91
N VAL A 120 -7.71 -12.15 1.64
CA VAL A 120 -6.36 -12.19 1.05
C VAL A 120 -5.76 -10.78 1.00
N PHE A 121 -5.81 -10.05 2.12
CA PHE A 121 -5.40 -8.64 2.24
C PHE A 121 -3.89 -8.40 2.32
N ILE A 122 -3.07 -9.37 2.00
CA ILE A 122 -1.65 -9.38 2.31
C ILE A 122 -0.86 -8.50 1.33
N GLU A 123 -1.22 -8.57 0.04
CA GLU A 123 -0.65 -7.79 -1.05
C GLU A 123 -1.68 -7.66 -2.18
N SER A 124 -1.81 -6.47 -2.78
CA SER A 124 -2.88 -6.12 -3.72
C SER A 124 -2.88 -6.98 -4.98
N ASN A 125 -1.72 -7.21 -5.61
CA ASN A 125 -1.63 -8.00 -6.84
C ASN A 125 -1.98 -9.47 -6.60
N ILE A 126 -1.56 -10.03 -5.46
CA ILE A 126 -1.93 -11.40 -5.06
C ILE A 126 -3.44 -11.48 -4.81
N THR A 127 -4.01 -10.48 -4.16
CA THR A 127 -5.48 -10.41 -3.95
C THR A 127 -6.22 -10.44 -5.28
N CYS A 128 -5.83 -9.58 -6.25
CA CYS A 128 -6.43 -9.55 -7.58
C CYS A 128 -6.37 -10.91 -8.27
N LEU A 129 -5.19 -11.54 -8.28
CA LEU A 129 -4.97 -12.84 -8.91
C LEU A 129 -5.82 -13.94 -8.29
N VAL A 130 -5.84 -14.02 -6.97
CA VAL A 130 -6.59 -15.04 -6.25
C VAL A 130 -8.09 -14.87 -6.47
N VAL A 131 -8.61 -13.64 -6.27
CA VAL A 131 -10.05 -13.36 -6.47
C VAL A 131 -10.48 -13.67 -7.90
N GLY A 132 -9.71 -13.16 -8.88
CA GLY A 132 -10.04 -13.31 -10.30
C GLY A 132 -10.00 -14.76 -10.75
N THR A 133 -8.87 -15.45 -10.55
CA THR A 133 -8.68 -16.82 -11.05
C THR A 133 -9.65 -17.82 -10.41
N VAL A 134 -9.92 -17.71 -9.12
CA VAL A 134 -10.81 -18.61 -8.39
C VAL A 134 -12.27 -18.36 -8.70
N SER A 135 -12.66 -17.08 -8.83
CA SER A 135 -14.08 -16.73 -9.04
C SER A 135 -14.49 -16.81 -10.52
N ARG A 136 -13.55 -16.71 -11.47
CA ARG A 136 -13.84 -16.67 -12.90
C ARG A 136 -14.70 -17.84 -13.39
N PRO A 137 -14.40 -19.12 -13.11
CA PRO A 137 -15.22 -20.24 -13.59
C PRO A 137 -16.67 -20.17 -13.08
N LEU A 138 -16.86 -19.66 -11.87
CA LEU A 138 -18.17 -19.51 -11.27
C LEU A 138 -18.94 -18.34 -11.88
N PHE A 139 -18.28 -17.23 -12.17
CA PHE A 139 -18.86 -16.06 -12.83
C PHE A 139 -19.30 -16.41 -14.25
N ASP A 140 -18.47 -17.12 -15.01
CA ASP A 140 -18.81 -17.59 -16.36
C ASP A 140 -20.05 -18.51 -16.33
N LYS A 141 -20.09 -19.48 -15.41
CA LYS A 141 -21.22 -20.40 -15.24
C LYS A 141 -22.52 -19.68 -14.89
N LEU A 142 -22.43 -18.63 -14.07
CA LEU A 142 -23.59 -17.86 -13.61
C LEU A 142 -23.90 -16.66 -14.50
N LYS A 143 -23.22 -16.53 -15.66
CA LYS A 143 -23.39 -15.47 -16.64
C LYS A 143 -23.22 -14.06 -16.02
N ILE A 144 -22.21 -13.88 -15.19
CA ILE A 144 -21.80 -12.60 -14.64
C ILE A 144 -20.66 -12.08 -15.51
N SER A 145 -20.69 -10.80 -15.89
CA SER A 145 -19.68 -10.22 -16.77
C SER A 145 -18.28 -10.26 -16.13
N ARG A 146 -17.24 -10.43 -16.95
CA ARG A 146 -15.85 -10.46 -16.48
C ARG A 146 -15.37 -9.09 -16.04
N GLU A 147 -15.93 -8.01 -16.60
CA GLU A 147 -15.74 -6.64 -16.14
C GLU A 147 -16.22 -6.46 -14.70
N LYS A 148 -17.32 -7.11 -14.32
CA LYS A 148 -17.81 -7.12 -12.94
C LYS A 148 -16.86 -7.84 -11.99
N LEU A 149 -16.28 -8.96 -12.43
CA LEU A 149 -15.27 -9.68 -11.67
C LEU A 149 -14.02 -8.81 -11.50
N ALA A 150 -13.53 -8.18 -12.57
CA ALA A 150 -12.38 -7.28 -12.53
C ALA A 150 -12.59 -6.12 -11.56
N TYR A 151 -13.78 -5.49 -11.56
CA TYR A 151 -14.16 -4.47 -10.59
C TYR A 151 -14.09 -4.98 -9.14
N ILE A 152 -14.60 -6.18 -8.87
CA ILE A 152 -14.54 -6.76 -7.51
C ILE A 152 -13.09 -7.05 -7.11
N CYS A 153 -12.27 -7.60 -8.03
CA CYS A 153 -10.85 -7.84 -7.78
C CYS A 153 -10.13 -6.56 -7.38
N ASP A 154 -10.26 -5.51 -8.16
CA ASP A 154 -9.55 -4.25 -7.97
C ASP A 154 -10.03 -3.51 -6.72
N SER A 155 -11.34 -3.38 -6.53
CA SER A 155 -11.94 -2.70 -5.38
C SER A 155 -11.78 -3.43 -4.04
N THR A 156 -11.40 -4.71 -4.04
CA THR A 156 -11.07 -5.47 -2.81
C THR A 156 -9.58 -5.71 -2.63
N SER A 157 -8.73 -5.15 -3.48
CA SER A 157 -7.28 -5.24 -3.39
C SER A 157 -6.66 -4.03 -2.69
N ALA A 158 -6.24 -3.01 -3.43
CA ALA A 158 -5.62 -1.82 -2.88
C ALA A 158 -6.46 -1.12 -1.79
N PRO A 159 -7.81 -0.92 -1.95
CA PRO A 159 -8.62 -0.32 -0.90
C PRO A 159 -8.64 -1.12 0.40
N VAL A 160 -8.62 -2.46 0.34
CA VAL A 160 -8.57 -3.29 1.56
C VAL A 160 -7.16 -3.28 2.16
N CYS A 161 -6.12 -3.39 1.32
CA CYS A 161 -4.74 -3.43 1.80
C CYS A 161 -4.33 -2.16 2.56
N ILE A 162 -4.77 -0.98 2.11
CA ILE A 162 -4.42 0.30 2.76
C ILE A 162 -5.15 0.52 4.09
N LEU A 163 -6.26 -0.16 4.35
CA LEU A 163 -6.99 -0.06 5.61
C LEU A 163 -6.41 -0.94 6.71
N LEU A 164 -5.49 -1.85 6.37
CA LEU A 164 -4.92 -2.81 7.31
C LEU A 164 -3.43 -2.53 7.52
N PRO A 165 -2.99 -2.21 8.75
CA PRO A 165 -1.61 -1.81 9.03
C PRO A 165 -0.61 -2.99 9.05
N PHE A 166 -1.09 -4.24 8.92
CA PHE A 166 -0.30 -5.45 9.14
C PHE A 166 0.02 -6.20 7.84
N ASN A 167 0.28 -5.47 6.76
CA ASN A 167 0.64 -5.99 5.45
C ASN A 167 1.75 -5.14 4.82
N ALA A 168 2.14 -5.43 3.57
CA ALA A 168 3.17 -4.67 2.87
C ALA A 168 2.81 -3.17 2.72
N TRP A 169 1.54 -2.84 2.55
CA TRP A 169 1.05 -1.46 2.43
C TRP A 169 1.18 -0.70 3.75
N GLY A 170 0.72 -1.31 4.83
CA GLY A 170 0.87 -0.75 6.18
C GLY A 170 2.32 -0.54 6.57
N ALA A 171 3.20 -1.51 6.23
CA ALA A 171 4.64 -1.38 6.46
C ALA A 171 5.23 -0.15 5.76
N THR A 172 4.90 0.04 4.49
CA THR A 172 5.40 1.18 3.70
C THR A 172 4.93 2.51 4.29
N VAL A 173 3.64 2.64 4.61
CA VAL A 173 3.10 3.85 5.23
C VAL A 173 3.77 4.12 6.58
N LEU A 174 3.91 3.10 7.43
CA LEU A 174 4.62 3.23 8.71
C LEU A 174 6.08 3.64 8.51
N GLY A 175 6.75 3.14 7.48
CA GLY A 175 8.10 3.54 7.12
C GLY A 175 8.21 5.00 6.75
N LEU A 176 7.35 5.45 5.84
CA LEU A 176 7.31 6.85 5.41
C LEU A 176 6.99 7.80 6.58
N LEU A 177 6.04 7.41 7.46
CA LEU A 177 5.74 8.18 8.66
C LEU A 177 6.90 8.15 9.67
N SER A 178 7.61 7.02 9.80
CA SER A 178 8.78 6.92 10.69
C SER A 178 9.90 7.84 10.23
N ALA A 179 10.12 7.99 8.92
CA ALA A 179 11.06 8.97 8.39
C ALA A 179 10.63 10.40 8.77
N GLN A 180 9.34 10.72 8.65
CA GLN A 180 8.85 12.04 9.09
C GLN A 180 8.96 12.25 10.60
N ALA A 181 8.85 11.18 11.40
CA ALA A 181 9.12 11.24 12.85
C ALA A 181 10.58 11.57 13.15
N ALA A 182 11.53 10.93 12.45
CA ALA A 182 12.96 11.21 12.59
C ALA A 182 13.30 12.67 12.25
N LEU A 183 12.55 13.29 11.34
CA LEU A 183 12.66 14.69 10.96
C LEU A 183 11.92 15.65 11.95
N GLY A 184 11.26 15.12 12.99
CA GLY A 184 10.50 15.92 13.95
C GLY A 184 9.14 16.44 13.45
N ASN A 185 8.65 15.97 12.31
CA ASN A 185 7.44 16.51 11.68
C ASN A 185 6.12 15.94 12.25
N LEU A 186 6.18 14.95 13.15
CA LEU A 186 4.98 14.33 13.74
C LEU A 186 4.61 14.90 15.12
N GLY A 187 5.44 15.80 15.70
CA GLY A 187 5.29 16.23 17.09
C GLY A 187 5.43 15.03 18.04
N ASP A 188 4.58 14.97 19.06
CA ASP A 188 4.57 13.88 20.06
C ASP A 188 3.83 12.61 19.62
N GLN A 189 3.35 12.55 18.37
CA GLN A 189 2.55 11.42 17.86
C GLN A 189 3.44 10.34 17.27
N SER A 190 3.13 9.08 17.58
CA SER A 190 3.83 7.95 16.95
C SER A 190 3.33 7.68 15.51
N PRO A 191 4.19 7.18 14.61
CA PRO A 191 3.80 6.80 13.24
C PRO A 191 2.59 5.87 13.21
N LEU A 192 2.54 4.90 14.12
CA LEU A 192 1.44 3.95 14.19
C LEU A 192 0.14 4.61 14.66
N SER A 193 0.19 5.50 15.68
CA SER A 193 -1.02 6.20 16.15
C SER A 193 -1.64 7.07 15.06
N ILE A 194 -0.79 7.76 14.28
CA ILE A 194 -1.25 8.56 13.12
C ILE A 194 -1.88 7.66 12.07
N PHE A 195 -1.23 6.54 11.71
CA PHE A 195 -1.77 5.64 10.71
C PHE A 195 -3.08 5.01 11.16
N MET A 196 -3.17 4.50 12.39
CA MET A 196 -4.41 3.94 12.93
C MET A 196 -5.55 4.96 12.99
N ALA A 197 -5.25 6.22 13.32
CA ALA A 197 -6.23 7.31 13.30
C ALA A 197 -6.60 7.72 11.86
N ALA A 198 -5.72 7.55 10.88
CA ALA A 198 -5.99 7.85 9.48
C ALA A 198 -6.89 6.79 8.81
N VAL A 199 -6.86 5.52 9.24
CA VAL A 199 -7.66 4.43 8.65
C VAL A 199 -9.16 4.76 8.58
N PRO A 200 -9.87 5.13 9.66
CA PRO A 200 -11.28 5.47 9.60
C PRO A 200 -11.57 6.77 8.82
N LEU A 201 -10.57 7.63 8.64
CA LEU A 201 -10.67 8.87 7.87
C LEU A 201 -10.37 8.66 6.38
N ASN A 202 -9.92 7.48 5.97
CA ASN A 202 -9.70 7.15 4.57
C ASN A 202 -11.04 6.83 3.89
N PHE A 203 -11.83 7.88 3.69
CA PHE A 203 -13.19 7.76 3.17
C PHE A 203 -13.24 7.04 1.83
N TYR A 204 -12.26 7.28 0.94
CA TYR A 204 -12.26 6.62 -0.36
C TYR A 204 -12.15 5.09 -0.21
N ALA A 205 -11.15 4.61 0.49
CA ALA A 205 -10.94 3.16 0.64
C ALA A 205 -12.11 2.50 1.39
N VAL A 206 -12.61 3.13 2.46
CA VAL A 206 -13.76 2.64 3.22
C VAL A 206 -15.00 2.56 2.33
N LEU A 207 -15.31 3.63 1.59
CA LEU A 207 -16.49 3.67 0.73
C LEU A 207 -16.37 2.73 -0.47
N ALA A 208 -15.19 2.58 -1.07
CA ALA A 208 -14.94 1.62 -2.15
C ALA A 208 -15.22 0.17 -1.70
N VAL A 209 -14.73 -0.21 -0.51
CA VAL A 209 -15.01 -1.53 0.06
C VAL A 209 -16.50 -1.71 0.37
N ILE A 210 -17.15 -0.73 1.00
CA ILE A 210 -18.60 -0.79 1.27
C ILE A 210 -19.37 -0.91 -0.04
N LEU A 211 -19.03 -0.11 -1.05
CA LEU A 211 -19.71 -0.09 -2.34
C LEU A 211 -19.62 -1.43 -3.07
N VAL A 212 -18.48 -2.11 -3.02
CA VAL A 212 -18.33 -3.45 -3.61
C VAL A 212 -19.31 -4.45 -2.99
N PHE A 213 -19.51 -4.40 -1.66
CA PHE A 213 -20.50 -5.26 -0.99
C PHE A 213 -21.93 -4.86 -1.33
N VAL A 214 -22.24 -3.56 -1.37
CA VAL A 214 -23.58 -3.07 -1.79
C VAL A 214 -23.87 -3.55 -3.21
N VAL A 215 -22.94 -3.36 -4.14
CA VAL A 215 -23.07 -3.80 -5.54
C VAL A 215 -23.25 -5.32 -5.65
N SER A 216 -22.50 -6.10 -4.88
CA SER A 216 -22.59 -7.57 -4.85
C SER A 216 -23.93 -8.07 -4.30
N ILE A 217 -24.45 -7.44 -3.26
CA ILE A 217 -25.73 -7.83 -2.63
C ILE A 217 -26.93 -7.40 -3.48
N THR A 218 -26.91 -6.17 -3.98
CA THR A 218 -28.06 -5.59 -4.68
C THR A 218 -28.09 -5.87 -6.17
N ASN A 219 -26.95 -6.30 -6.77
CA ASN A 219 -26.70 -6.30 -8.21
C ASN A 219 -26.90 -4.90 -8.85
N TRP A 220 -26.59 -3.84 -8.12
CA TRP A 220 -26.70 -2.49 -8.62
C TRP A 220 -25.61 -2.22 -9.67
N ASN A 221 -26.06 -2.05 -10.93
CA ASN A 221 -25.17 -1.83 -12.04
C ASN A 221 -25.44 -0.44 -12.63
N ILE A 222 -24.39 0.39 -12.72
CA ILE A 222 -24.47 1.75 -13.25
C ILE A 222 -23.64 1.90 -14.53
N GLY A 223 -24.02 2.86 -15.37
CA GLY A 223 -23.27 3.19 -16.58
C GLY A 223 -22.89 2.00 -17.46
N PRO A 224 -21.64 1.94 -17.91
CA PRO A 224 -21.15 0.86 -18.79
C PRO A 224 -21.26 -0.54 -18.17
N MET A 225 -21.14 -0.68 -16.84
CA MET A 225 -21.32 -1.96 -16.16
C MET A 225 -22.72 -2.55 -16.34
N LYS A 226 -23.75 -1.69 -16.40
CA LYS A 226 -25.13 -2.13 -16.65
C LYS A 226 -25.27 -2.75 -18.06
N VAL A 227 -24.52 -2.23 -19.03
CA VAL A 227 -24.51 -2.78 -20.41
C VAL A 227 -23.80 -4.14 -20.41
N ALA A 228 -22.62 -4.24 -19.78
CA ALA A 228 -21.86 -5.49 -19.66
C ALA A 228 -22.67 -6.61 -18.97
N GLU A 229 -23.34 -6.29 -17.87
CA GLU A 229 -24.17 -7.24 -17.12
C GLU A 229 -25.43 -7.65 -17.90
N ARG A 230 -26.06 -6.72 -18.64
CA ARG A 230 -27.21 -7.05 -19.51
C ARG A 230 -26.79 -8.02 -20.62
N ARG A 231 -25.68 -7.75 -21.31
CA ARG A 231 -25.10 -8.65 -22.32
C ARG A 231 -24.87 -10.04 -21.75
N ALA A 232 -24.26 -10.13 -20.55
CA ALA A 232 -23.99 -11.41 -19.92
C ALA A 232 -25.26 -12.19 -19.56
N ILE A 233 -26.34 -11.51 -19.14
CA ILE A 233 -27.60 -12.13 -18.75
C ILE A 233 -28.42 -12.57 -19.99
N GLU A 234 -28.61 -11.64 -20.95
CA GLU A 234 -29.53 -11.83 -22.08
C GLU A 234 -28.91 -12.67 -23.20
N GLU A 235 -27.64 -12.39 -23.53
CA GLU A 235 -26.93 -13.06 -24.62
C GLU A 235 -26.05 -14.23 -24.17
N GLY A 236 -25.79 -14.34 -22.87
CA GLY A 236 -24.86 -15.33 -22.30
C GLY A 236 -23.37 -14.98 -22.54
N LYS A 237 -23.06 -13.81 -23.09
CA LYS A 237 -21.70 -13.36 -23.40
C LYS A 237 -21.09 -12.62 -22.22
N VAL A 238 -20.14 -13.22 -21.57
CA VAL A 238 -19.44 -12.64 -20.41
C VAL A 238 -18.41 -11.57 -20.79
N LEU A 239 -18.06 -11.45 -22.08
CA LEU A 239 -17.18 -10.46 -22.69
C LEU A 239 -17.89 -9.77 -23.86
N ALA A 240 -17.44 -8.56 -24.24
CA ALA A 240 -17.88 -7.92 -25.49
C ALA A 240 -17.32 -8.66 -26.71
N ASP A 241 -17.98 -8.50 -27.87
CA ASP A 241 -17.58 -9.22 -29.10
C ASP A 241 -16.20 -8.76 -29.63
N ASP A 242 -15.83 -7.51 -29.35
CA ASP A 242 -14.55 -6.88 -29.71
C ASP A 242 -13.51 -6.90 -28.57
N ALA A 243 -13.86 -7.47 -27.42
CA ALA A 243 -12.97 -7.55 -26.27
C ALA A 243 -11.69 -8.31 -26.60
N ARG A 244 -10.57 -7.78 -26.11
CA ARG A 244 -9.25 -8.38 -26.19
C ARG A 244 -8.72 -8.65 -24.79
N PRO A 245 -9.18 -9.72 -24.14
CA PRO A 245 -8.75 -10.03 -22.79
C PRO A 245 -7.24 -10.29 -22.76
N VAL A 246 -6.56 -9.62 -21.83
CA VAL A 246 -5.16 -9.90 -21.54
C VAL A 246 -5.12 -11.21 -20.76
N VAL A 247 -4.84 -12.31 -21.43
CA VAL A 247 -4.65 -13.61 -20.78
C VAL A 247 -3.18 -13.70 -20.39
N ALA A 248 -2.91 -13.76 -19.11
CA ALA A 248 -1.57 -14.00 -18.64
C ALA A 248 -1.23 -15.48 -18.79
N ASP A 249 -0.44 -15.82 -19.76
CA ASP A 249 0.18 -17.15 -19.85
C ASP A 249 1.20 -17.36 -18.72
N GLU A 250 1.63 -16.30 -18.02
CA GLU A 250 2.71 -16.30 -17.03
C GLU A 250 2.50 -15.38 -15.81
N VAL A 251 1.28 -15.05 -15.43
CA VAL A 251 1.13 -14.31 -14.15
C VAL A 251 1.41 -15.25 -13.00
N ILE A 252 2.53 -15.00 -12.37
CA ILE A 252 3.24 -15.82 -11.40
C ILE A 252 2.44 -15.96 -10.10
N MET A 253 1.34 -16.71 -10.16
CA MET A 253 0.93 -17.46 -8.98
C MET A 253 1.94 -18.61 -8.86
N ILE A 254 2.85 -18.51 -7.92
CA ILE A 254 3.74 -19.64 -7.64
C ILE A 254 2.82 -20.76 -7.13
N PRO A 255 2.62 -21.83 -7.92
CA PRO A 255 1.68 -22.86 -7.53
C PRO A 255 2.11 -23.51 -6.22
N ARG A 256 1.14 -23.91 -5.43
CA ARG A 256 1.38 -24.74 -4.25
C ARG A 256 2.28 -25.94 -4.62
N LYS A 257 3.16 -26.33 -3.72
CA LYS A 257 3.92 -27.58 -3.88
C LYS A 257 2.93 -28.76 -3.82
N GLU A 258 2.89 -29.60 -4.85
CA GLU A 258 1.91 -30.68 -4.98
C GLU A 258 1.88 -31.63 -3.78
N THR A 259 3.03 -31.85 -3.15
CA THR A 259 3.16 -32.70 -1.96
C THR A 259 2.61 -32.08 -0.68
N VAL A 260 2.30 -30.79 -0.68
CA VAL A 260 1.80 -30.08 0.52
C VAL A 260 0.28 -30.00 0.46
N ALA A 261 -0.37 -30.47 1.51
CA ALA A 261 -1.84 -30.39 1.60
C ALA A 261 -2.29 -28.93 1.78
N PRO A 262 -3.39 -28.49 1.10
CA PRO A 262 -3.94 -27.17 1.31
C PRO A 262 -4.54 -27.06 2.72
N ARG A 263 -4.01 -26.15 3.54
CA ARG A 263 -4.43 -25.97 4.94
C ARG A 263 -4.59 -24.49 5.25
N LEU A 264 -5.79 -24.08 5.62
CA LEU A 264 -6.12 -22.72 6.07
C LEU A 264 -5.16 -22.22 7.16
N GLY A 265 -4.73 -23.10 8.08
CA GLY A 265 -3.81 -22.76 9.16
C GLY A 265 -2.46 -22.24 8.67
N ASN A 266 -1.98 -22.66 7.49
CA ASN A 266 -0.71 -22.20 6.92
C ASN A 266 -0.75 -20.72 6.46
N MET A 267 -1.92 -20.12 6.40
CA MET A 267 -2.12 -18.67 6.18
C MET A 267 -2.48 -17.97 7.50
N LEU A 268 -3.49 -18.47 8.22
CA LEU A 268 -4.05 -17.76 9.37
C LEU A 268 -3.11 -17.76 10.59
N ILE A 269 -2.37 -18.85 10.85
CA ILE A 269 -1.52 -18.94 12.03
C ILE A 269 -0.35 -17.94 11.96
N PRO A 270 0.43 -17.86 10.86
CA PRO A 270 1.49 -16.84 10.74
C PRO A 270 0.97 -15.41 10.79
N LEU A 271 -0.14 -15.13 10.09
CA LEU A 271 -0.75 -13.79 10.08
C LEU A 271 -1.26 -13.38 11.46
N PHE A 272 -2.01 -14.24 12.12
CA PHE A 272 -2.51 -13.98 13.47
C PHE A 272 -1.37 -13.81 14.47
N GLY A 273 -0.35 -14.70 14.41
CA GLY A 273 0.86 -14.59 15.22
C GLY A 273 1.58 -13.26 15.00
N MET A 274 1.71 -12.82 13.74
CA MET A 274 2.29 -11.53 13.39
C MET A 274 1.49 -10.37 14.01
N VAL A 275 0.16 -10.36 13.85
CA VAL A 275 -0.72 -9.31 14.41
C VAL A 275 -0.61 -9.26 15.94
N VAL A 276 -0.71 -10.41 16.61
CA VAL A 276 -0.57 -10.49 18.07
C VAL A 276 0.79 -9.96 18.52
N MET A 277 1.86 -10.31 17.79
CA MET A 277 3.22 -9.85 18.14
C MET A 277 3.42 -8.36 17.91
N VAL A 278 2.77 -7.77 16.90
CA VAL A 278 2.81 -6.31 16.71
C VAL A 278 2.18 -5.59 17.91
N PHE A 279 0.99 -5.99 18.35
CA PHE A 279 0.37 -5.40 19.53
C PHE A 279 1.18 -5.65 20.82
N ALA A 280 1.71 -6.85 21.00
CA ALA A 280 2.59 -7.16 22.12
C ALA A 280 3.88 -6.31 22.07
N GLY A 281 4.47 -6.15 20.88
CA GLY A 281 5.66 -5.34 20.67
C GLY A 281 5.41 -3.86 20.98
N ILE A 282 4.26 -3.30 20.57
CA ILE A 282 3.87 -1.94 20.94
C ILE A 282 3.72 -1.82 22.46
N GLY A 283 3.05 -2.76 23.09
CA GLY A 283 2.90 -2.78 24.55
C GLY A 283 4.24 -2.85 25.28
N ILE A 284 5.16 -3.70 24.84
CA ILE A 284 6.49 -3.87 25.43
C ILE A 284 7.33 -2.60 25.21
N THR A 285 7.49 -2.17 23.96
CA THR A 285 8.33 -1.00 23.62
C THR A 285 7.75 0.28 24.20
N GLY A 286 6.43 0.43 24.18
CA GLY A 286 5.73 1.57 24.74
C GLY A 286 5.82 1.64 26.26
N SER A 287 5.75 0.52 26.96
CA SER A 287 5.98 0.48 28.41
C SER A 287 7.41 0.85 28.79
N ILE A 288 8.40 0.47 27.97
CA ILE A 288 9.78 0.88 28.14
C ILE A 288 9.91 2.40 27.89
N GLY A 289 9.40 2.89 26.76
CA GLY A 289 9.46 4.30 26.41
C GLY A 289 8.73 5.21 27.43
N ALA A 290 7.58 4.77 27.95
CA ALA A 290 6.86 5.51 28.99
C ALA A 290 7.68 5.61 30.31
N ARG A 291 8.41 4.56 30.68
CA ARG A 291 9.32 4.58 31.84
C ARG A 291 10.50 5.53 31.59
N GLU A 292 11.12 5.49 30.42
CA GLU A 292 12.20 6.40 30.03
C GLU A 292 11.74 7.87 30.01
N ALA A 293 10.49 8.12 29.61
CA ALA A 293 9.85 9.43 29.64
C ALA A 293 9.36 9.84 31.04
N ASN A 294 9.59 9.02 32.09
CA ASN A 294 9.13 9.25 33.46
C ASN A 294 7.62 9.47 33.60
N ILE A 295 6.81 8.84 32.75
CA ILE A 295 5.35 8.87 32.85
C ILE A 295 4.92 7.94 34.00
N LEU A 296 4.37 8.53 35.07
CA LEU A 296 3.82 7.76 36.20
C LEU A 296 2.44 7.21 35.79
N ASP A 297 2.25 5.90 35.99
CA ASP A 297 0.99 5.18 35.63
C ASP A 297 0.55 5.42 34.18
N PRO A 298 1.33 4.98 33.17
CA PRO A 298 1.01 5.20 31.77
C PRO A 298 -0.28 4.50 31.38
N GLY A 299 -1.25 5.24 30.85
CA GLY A 299 -2.47 4.69 30.26
C GLY A 299 -2.18 3.98 28.93
N LEU A 300 -3.19 3.29 28.41
CA LEU A 300 -3.06 2.60 27.12
C LEU A 300 -2.63 3.54 25.97
N PHE A 301 -3.12 4.77 25.99
CA PHE A 301 -2.79 5.80 25.00
C PHE A 301 -1.32 6.23 25.09
N ASP A 302 -0.80 6.41 26.32
CA ASP A 302 0.61 6.75 26.54
C ASP A 302 1.53 5.63 26.06
N ILE A 303 1.20 4.37 26.36
CA ILE A 303 1.93 3.21 25.88
C ILE A 303 1.91 3.13 24.34
N MET A 304 0.78 3.37 23.69
CA MET A 304 0.69 3.38 22.24
C MET A 304 1.53 4.49 21.60
N ASN A 305 1.55 5.69 22.19
CA ASN A 305 2.35 6.81 21.69
C ASN A 305 3.85 6.62 21.87
N GLN A 306 4.28 5.99 22.96
CA GLN A 306 5.69 5.68 23.23
C GLN A 306 6.17 4.38 22.56
N GLY A 307 5.24 3.62 21.96
CA GLY A 307 5.54 2.36 21.30
C GLY A 307 6.29 2.52 19.98
N SER A 308 7.36 1.73 19.79
CA SER A 308 8.09 1.69 18.52
C SER A 308 7.36 0.84 17.49
N GLY A 309 6.67 1.49 16.54
CA GLY A 309 5.97 0.81 15.44
C GLY A 309 6.91 -0.02 14.56
N SER A 310 8.06 0.53 14.16
CA SER A 310 9.04 -0.17 13.30
C SER A 310 9.62 -1.42 13.96
N THR A 311 9.90 -1.37 15.27
CA THR A 311 10.36 -2.53 16.04
C THR A 311 9.27 -3.59 16.15
N SER A 312 8.04 -3.17 16.43
CA SER A 312 6.91 -4.09 16.63
C SER A 312 6.54 -4.84 15.36
N VAL A 313 6.50 -4.18 14.20
CA VAL A 313 6.24 -4.86 12.92
C VAL A 313 7.37 -5.79 12.52
N MET A 314 8.63 -5.45 12.82
CA MET A 314 9.78 -6.32 12.62
C MET A 314 9.64 -7.61 13.45
N TRP A 315 9.32 -7.49 14.75
CA TRP A 315 9.09 -8.67 15.61
C TRP A 315 7.90 -9.49 15.11
N GLY A 316 6.86 -8.82 14.63
CA GLY A 316 5.68 -9.48 14.05
C GLY A 316 6.05 -10.38 12.87
N VAL A 317 6.75 -9.86 11.87
CA VAL A 317 7.12 -10.66 10.68
C VAL A 317 8.10 -11.77 11.01
N LEU A 318 9.03 -11.54 11.95
CA LEU A 318 9.95 -12.58 12.42
C LEU A 318 9.21 -13.74 13.11
N LEU A 319 8.20 -13.43 13.95
CA LEU A 319 7.33 -14.46 14.53
C LEU A 319 6.51 -15.17 13.44
N GLY A 320 5.96 -14.45 12.48
CA GLY A 320 5.24 -15.04 11.33
C GLY A 320 6.11 -16.02 10.55
N LEU A 321 7.36 -15.66 10.26
CA LEU A 321 8.35 -16.54 9.62
C LEU A 321 8.71 -17.75 10.51
N ALA A 322 8.93 -17.53 11.80
CA ALA A 322 9.21 -18.63 12.75
C ALA A 322 8.05 -19.63 12.81
N LEU A 323 6.80 -19.14 12.81
CA LEU A 323 5.62 -19.99 12.74
C LEU A 323 5.54 -20.75 11.41
N MET A 324 5.91 -20.12 10.28
CA MET A 324 6.00 -20.81 8.99
C MET A 324 7.08 -21.89 8.97
N VAL A 325 8.25 -21.65 9.58
CA VAL A 325 9.28 -22.70 9.78
C VAL A 325 8.69 -23.86 10.57
N LEU A 326 8.08 -23.57 11.72
CA LEU A 326 7.47 -24.59 12.60
C LEU A 326 6.42 -25.41 11.85
N LEU A 327 5.49 -24.76 11.15
CA LEU A 327 4.46 -25.43 10.35
C LEU A 327 5.07 -26.26 9.23
N SER A 328 6.11 -25.76 8.57
CA SER A 328 6.82 -26.48 7.49
C SER A 328 7.51 -27.74 7.99
N VAL A 329 8.15 -27.66 9.17
CA VAL A 329 8.79 -28.82 9.81
C VAL A 329 7.74 -29.84 10.26
N LEU A 330 6.71 -29.43 10.98
CA LEU A 330 5.63 -30.31 11.47
C LEU A 330 4.89 -31.02 10.34
N GLN A 331 4.72 -30.34 9.19
CA GLN A 331 4.01 -30.86 8.03
C GLN A 331 4.94 -31.53 7.01
N LYS A 332 6.26 -31.47 7.23
CA LYS A 332 7.29 -31.91 6.26
C LYS A 332 7.08 -31.27 4.86
N ALA A 333 6.68 -30.00 4.87
CA ALA A 333 6.28 -29.28 3.65
C ALA A 333 7.50 -28.91 2.78
N PHE A 334 8.55 -28.40 3.42
CA PHE A 334 9.78 -27.94 2.77
C PHE A 334 11.00 -28.50 3.48
N SER A 335 12.08 -28.76 2.72
CA SER A 335 13.41 -28.90 3.30
C SER A 335 13.90 -27.52 3.78
N MET A 336 14.90 -27.46 4.65
CA MET A 336 15.46 -26.19 5.12
C MET A 336 16.06 -25.39 3.97
N GLN A 337 16.73 -26.03 3.03
CA GLN A 337 17.26 -25.38 1.84
C GLN A 337 16.15 -24.79 0.98
N GLU A 338 15.11 -25.56 0.68
CA GLU A 338 13.94 -25.09 -0.09
C GLU A 338 13.23 -23.92 0.60
N PHE A 339 13.13 -23.96 1.93
CA PHE A 339 12.56 -22.86 2.72
C PHE A 339 13.34 -21.56 2.53
N VAL A 340 14.67 -21.64 2.64
CA VAL A 340 15.57 -20.49 2.47
C VAL A 340 15.51 -19.96 1.04
N ASP A 341 15.55 -20.83 0.04
CA ASP A 341 15.46 -20.44 -1.38
C ASP A 341 14.15 -19.72 -1.70
N LEU A 342 13.04 -20.21 -1.16
CA LEU A 342 11.72 -19.57 -1.27
C LEU A 342 11.69 -18.22 -0.56
N ALA A 343 12.28 -18.12 0.64
CA ALA A 343 12.35 -16.88 1.39
C ALA A 343 13.12 -15.80 0.61
N PHE A 344 14.27 -16.12 0.05
CA PHE A 344 15.02 -15.20 -0.81
C PHE A 344 14.27 -14.84 -2.09
N LYS A 345 13.60 -15.78 -2.71
CA LYS A 345 12.77 -15.52 -3.89
C LYS A 345 11.63 -14.55 -3.55
N GLY A 346 10.99 -14.70 -2.41
CA GLY A 346 9.94 -13.80 -1.94
C GLY A 346 10.45 -12.39 -1.64
N ALA A 347 11.58 -12.28 -0.95
CA ALA A 347 12.25 -10.99 -0.72
C ALA A 347 12.62 -10.30 -2.04
N GLY A 348 13.15 -11.06 -3.02
CA GLY A 348 13.45 -10.54 -4.37
C GLY A 348 12.23 -10.02 -5.11
N GLY A 349 11.07 -10.65 -4.94
CA GLY A 349 9.82 -10.21 -5.56
C GLY A 349 9.34 -8.84 -5.08
N ILE A 350 9.66 -8.45 -3.84
CA ILE A 350 9.26 -7.16 -3.25
C ILE A 350 10.42 -6.15 -3.20
N LEU A 351 11.59 -6.50 -3.73
CA LEU A 351 12.77 -5.63 -3.77
C LEU A 351 12.51 -4.25 -4.40
N PRO A 352 11.74 -4.12 -5.50
CA PRO A 352 11.44 -2.81 -6.07
C PRO A 352 10.78 -1.85 -5.06
N LEU A 353 9.90 -2.35 -4.20
CA LEU A 353 9.28 -1.55 -3.14
C LEU A 353 10.31 -1.10 -2.09
N ALA A 354 11.20 -1.98 -1.67
CA ALA A 354 12.27 -1.64 -0.74
C ALA A 354 13.20 -0.53 -1.31
N VAL A 355 13.55 -0.62 -2.60
CA VAL A 355 14.32 0.43 -3.31
C VAL A 355 13.54 1.76 -3.33
N LEU A 356 12.24 1.70 -3.62
CA LEU A 356 11.38 2.88 -3.61
C LEU A 356 11.38 3.59 -2.24
N MET A 357 11.37 2.82 -1.15
CA MET A 357 11.43 3.37 0.21
C MET A 357 12.76 4.07 0.48
N VAL A 358 13.90 3.48 0.11
CA VAL A 358 15.21 4.12 0.23
C VAL A 358 15.23 5.47 -0.48
N LEU A 359 14.72 5.52 -1.70
CA LEU A 359 14.67 6.76 -2.49
C LEU A 359 13.70 7.79 -1.89
N ALA A 360 12.56 7.35 -1.35
CA ALA A 360 11.61 8.25 -0.69
C ALA A 360 12.21 8.90 0.57
N PHE A 361 12.94 8.11 1.38
CA PHE A 361 13.64 8.63 2.55
C PHE A 361 14.70 9.64 2.16
N ALA A 362 15.57 9.30 1.20
CA ALA A 362 16.61 10.21 0.70
C ALA A 362 16.03 11.50 0.05
N LEU A 363 14.85 11.42 -0.59
CA LEU A 363 14.14 12.62 -1.07
C LEU A 363 13.64 13.47 0.10
N GLY A 364 13.14 12.85 1.17
CA GLY A 364 12.75 13.53 2.40
C GLY A 364 13.90 14.33 3.01
N ASP A 365 15.06 13.70 3.11
CA ASP A 365 16.27 14.31 3.67
C ASP A 365 16.73 15.55 2.88
N VAL A 366 16.76 15.48 1.55
CA VAL A 366 17.13 16.65 0.73
C VAL A 366 16.06 17.74 0.76
N CYS A 367 14.78 17.38 0.81
CA CYS A 367 13.70 18.37 1.00
C CYS A 367 13.83 19.11 2.33
N GLN A 368 14.22 18.39 3.39
CA GLN A 368 14.51 18.99 4.70
C GLN A 368 15.74 19.91 4.63
N ALA A 369 16.84 19.44 4.05
CA ALA A 369 18.08 20.22 3.91
C ALA A 369 17.87 21.53 3.14
N LEU A 370 16.98 21.55 2.16
CA LEU A 370 16.63 22.74 1.37
C LEU A 370 15.54 23.60 2.03
N GLY A 371 14.90 23.14 3.12
CA GLY A 371 13.79 23.86 3.75
C GLY A 371 12.52 23.90 2.88
N THR A 372 12.29 22.87 2.07
CA THR A 372 11.14 22.76 1.15
C THR A 372 9.82 22.92 1.89
N GLY A 373 9.63 22.21 3.01
CA GLY A 373 8.40 22.27 3.79
C GLY A 373 8.07 23.68 4.29
N PRO A 374 8.97 24.35 5.05
CA PRO A 374 8.80 25.73 5.49
C PRO A 374 8.49 26.72 4.35
N TRP A 375 9.18 26.59 3.23
CA TRP A 375 8.94 27.46 2.08
C TRP A 375 7.56 27.25 1.47
N VAL A 376 7.15 26.00 1.22
CA VAL A 376 5.82 25.67 0.67
C VAL A 376 4.72 26.22 1.59
N ALA A 377 4.82 25.98 2.88
CA ALA A 377 3.82 26.44 3.84
C ALA A 377 3.71 27.98 3.86
N ALA A 378 4.83 28.70 3.88
CA ALA A 378 4.82 30.15 3.83
C ALA A 378 4.19 30.69 2.53
N SER A 379 4.43 30.00 1.40
CA SER A 379 3.93 30.39 0.08
C SER A 379 2.45 30.11 -0.10
N VAL A 380 1.95 28.98 0.43
CA VAL A 380 0.56 28.52 0.26
C VAL A 380 -0.38 29.13 1.30
N ARG A 381 0.13 29.45 2.49
CA ARG A 381 -0.60 29.97 3.63
C ARG A 381 -1.56 31.15 3.31
N PRO A 382 -1.19 32.17 2.50
CA PRO A 382 -2.11 33.27 2.19
C PRO A 382 -3.35 32.86 1.38
N PHE A 383 -3.30 31.70 0.71
CA PHE A 383 -4.32 31.23 -0.24
C PHE A 383 -5.07 29.98 0.25
N LEU A 384 -4.51 29.25 1.22
CA LEU A 384 -5.05 27.96 1.66
C LEU A 384 -5.62 28.07 3.07
N THR A 385 -6.91 27.87 3.21
CA THR A 385 -7.52 27.69 4.52
C THR A 385 -7.26 26.26 5.04
N PRO A 386 -7.11 26.03 6.34
CA PRO A 386 -6.87 24.71 6.94
C PRO A 386 -7.87 23.64 6.49
N VAL A 387 -9.11 24.02 6.26
CA VAL A 387 -10.19 23.13 5.78
C VAL A 387 -9.90 22.57 4.38
N LEU A 388 -9.19 23.34 3.55
CA LEU A 388 -8.89 22.95 2.16
C LEU A 388 -7.61 22.12 2.02
N VAL A 389 -6.80 21.98 3.08
CA VAL A 389 -5.52 21.21 3.03
C VAL A 389 -5.78 19.76 2.63
N ALA A 390 -6.63 19.04 3.35
CA ALA A 390 -6.90 17.64 3.07
C ALA A 390 -7.56 17.40 1.70
N PRO A 391 -8.60 18.15 1.26
CA PRO A 391 -9.13 18.04 -0.09
C PRO A 391 -8.09 18.29 -1.18
N LEU A 392 -7.24 19.31 -1.04
CA LEU A 392 -6.21 19.60 -2.03
C LEU A 392 -5.15 18.47 -2.07
N VAL A 393 -4.70 18.00 -0.92
CA VAL A 393 -3.76 16.87 -0.82
C VAL A 393 -4.35 15.63 -1.47
N PHE A 394 -5.64 15.34 -1.25
CA PHE A 394 -6.34 14.24 -1.91
C PHE A 394 -6.32 14.37 -3.43
N LEU A 395 -6.70 15.55 -3.96
CA LEU A 395 -6.75 15.78 -5.41
C LEU A 395 -5.37 15.70 -6.07
N VAL A 396 -4.34 16.26 -5.43
CA VAL A 396 -2.96 16.19 -5.94
C VAL A 396 -2.46 14.74 -5.93
N SER A 397 -2.69 14.01 -4.83
CA SER A 397 -2.34 12.58 -4.73
C SER A 397 -3.07 11.76 -5.80
N ALA A 398 -4.37 12.03 -6.01
CA ALA A 398 -5.17 11.37 -7.02
C ALA A 398 -4.64 11.64 -8.44
N PHE A 399 -4.28 12.87 -8.75
CA PHE A 399 -3.71 13.23 -10.04
C PHE A 399 -2.36 12.58 -10.30
N ILE A 400 -1.48 12.55 -9.30
CA ILE A 400 -0.17 11.89 -9.42
C ILE A 400 -0.34 10.39 -9.63
N ALA A 401 -1.16 9.72 -8.80
CA ALA A 401 -1.39 8.29 -8.91
C ALA A 401 -2.05 7.90 -10.23
N PHE A 402 -3.05 8.67 -10.69
CA PHE A 402 -3.68 8.47 -11.99
C PHE A 402 -2.68 8.56 -13.14
N SER A 403 -1.79 9.57 -13.09
CA SER A 403 -0.81 9.85 -14.15
C SER A 403 0.36 8.87 -14.17
N THR A 404 0.74 8.35 -13.00
CA THR A 404 1.88 7.42 -12.85
C THR A 404 1.47 5.95 -12.86
N GLY A 405 0.20 5.66 -12.57
CA GLY A 405 -0.34 4.31 -12.45
C GLY A 405 0.16 3.59 -11.20
N THR A 406 0.50 4.31 -10.13
CA THR A 406 0.98 3.69 -8.89
C THR A 406 0.63 4.48 -7.63
N SER A 407 -0.01 3.82 -6.67
CA SER A 407 -0.23 4.35 -5.34
C SER A 407 1.08 4.48 -4.55
N TRP A 408 1.99 3.52 -4.70
CA TRP A 408 3.24 3.44 -3.93
C TRP A 408 4.14 4.67 -4.13
N GLY A 409 4.39 5.03 -5.39
CA GLY A 409 5.17 6.21 -5.74
C GLY A 409 4.51 7.50 -5.26
N THR A 410 3.19 7.55 -5.32
CA THR A 410 2.41 8.69 -4.83
C THR A 410 2.55 8.86 -3.32
N PHE A 411 2.46 7.77 -2.55
CA PHE A 411 2.65 7.83 -1.09
C PHE A 411 4.06 8.30 -0.73
N ALA A 412 5.08 7.77 -1.42
CA ALA A 412 6.46 8.14 -1.21
C ALA A 412 6.70 9.65 -1.37
N ILE A 413 6.14 10.24 -2.43
CA ILE A 413 6.27 11.66 -2.73
C ILE A 413 5.39 12.50 -1.78
N MET A 414 4.11 12.15 -1.68
CA MET A 414 3.12 13.01 -1.04
C MET A 414 3.20 13.01 0.49
N ILE A 415 3.56 11.91 1.14
CA ILE A 415 3.80 11.91 2.60
C ILE A 415 4.97 12.82 2.93
N THR A 416 6.03 12.77 2.11
CA THR A 416 7.23 13.63 2.29
C THR A 416 6.90 15.12 2.16
N LEU A 417 5.89 15.48 1.37
CA LEU A 417 5.48 16.88 1.17
C LEU A 417 4.36 17.32 2.13
N ALA A 418 3.34 16.49 2.31
CA ALA A 418 2.12 16.87 3.02
C ALA A 418 2.30 16.88 4.53
N VAL A 419 3.10 15.96 5.09
CA VAL A 419 3.32 15.89 6.55
C VAL A 419 4.04 17.12 7.10
N PRO A 420 5.17 17.57 6.53
CA PRO A 420 5.80 18.82 6.97
C PRO A 420 4.90 20.06 6.84
N LEU A 421 4.05 20.10 5.80
CA LEU A 421 3.09 21.18 5.62
C LEU A 421 2.13 21.31 6.82
N VAL A 422 1.64 20.18 7.35
CA VAL A 422 0.74 20.18 8.51
C VAL A 422 1.42 20.72 9.77
N SER A 423 2.67 20.34 10.03
CA SER A 423 3.40 20.76 11.23
C SER A 423 3.53 22.28 11.29
N LEU A 424 3.62 22.94 10.13
CA LEU A 424 3.76 24.39 10.02
C LEU A 424 2.43 25.15 10.20
N PHE A 425 1.30 24.57 9.78
CA PHE A 425 -0.02 25.12 10.08
C PHE A 425 -0.34 25.05 11.57
N ASN A 426 0.08 23.98 12.26
CA ASN A 426 -0.21 23.74 13.67
C ASN A 426 0.64 24.59 14.66
N SER A 427 1.62 25.35 14.17
CA SER A 427 2.39 26.30 15.00
C SER A 427 1.59 27.53 15.46
N GLU A 428 0.40 27.76 14.90
CA GLU A 428 -0.50 28.86 15.24
C GLU A 428 -1.93 28.35 15.40
N SER A 429 -2.67 28.83 16.31
CA SER A 429 -4.08 28.63 16.75
C SER A 429 -5.10 27.85 15.87
N VAL A 430 -4.72 27.29 14.73
CA VAL A 430 -5.58 26.50 13.85
C VAL A 430 -4.94 25.13 13.64
N VAL A 431 -5.61 24.09 14.15
CA VAL A 431 -5.12 22.72 14.13
C VAL A 431 -5.59 22.03 12.84
N VAL A 432 -4.65 21.69 11.96
CA VAL A 432 -4.88 20.75 10.86
C VAL A 432 -4.61 19.34 11.35
N SER A 433 -5.57 18.44 11.21
CA SER A 433 -5.43 17.06 11.66
C SER A 433 -4.43 16.30 10.79
N LEU A 434 -3.30 15.90 11.36
CA LEU A 434 -2.29 15.11 10.66
C LEU A 434 -2.84 13.75 10.17
N PRO A 435 -3.59 12.96 10.95
CA PRO A 435 -4.24 11.75 10.46
C PRO A 435 -5.17 12.00 9.26
N LEU A 436 -5.89 13.13 9.23
CA LEU A 436 -6.77 13.47 8.11
C LEU A 436 -5.97 13.76 6.83
N VAL A 437 -4.86 14.47 6.93
CA VAL A 437 -3.99 14.74 5.78
C VAL A 437 -3.30 13.47 5.28
N VAL A 438 -2.82 12.63 6.18
CA VAL A 438 -2.29 11.31 5.81
C VAL A 438 -3.36 10.47 5.12
N SER A 439 -4.58 10.43 5.65
CA SER A 439 -5.69 9.70 5.00
C SER A 439 -6.02 10.25 3.63
N ALA A 440 -5.90 11.57 3.42
CA ALA A 440 -6.10 12.21 2.12
C ALA A 440 -5.02 11.81 1.10
N VAL A 441 -3.75 11.69 1.52
CA VAL A 441 -2.68 11.13 0.68
C VAL A 441 -3.01 9.71 0.27
N LEU A 442 -3.33 8.87 1.27
CA LEU A 442 -3.59 7.44 1.05
C LEU A 442 -4.84 7.22 0.19
N GLY A 443 -5.93 7.90 0.53
CA GLY A 443 -7.18 7.80 -0.22
C GLY A 443 -7.07 8.35 -1.64
N GLY A 444 -6.41 9.50 -1.81
CA GLY A 444 -6.16 10.09 -3.14
C GLY A 444 -5.26 9.20 -4.00
N GLY A 445 -4.18 8.64 -3.43
CA GLY A 445 -3.31 7.72 -4.12
C GLY A 445 -4.02 6.45 -4.59
N VAL A 446 -4.86 5.85 -3.74
CA VAL A 446 -5.67 4.67 -4.13
C VAL A 446 -6.75 5.04 -5.15
N PHE A 447 -7.42 6.20 -5.01
CA PHE A 447 -8.41 6.66 -5.99
C PHE A 447 -7.80 6.86 -7.37
N GLY A 448 -6.67 7.57 -7.47
CA GLY A 448 -6.00 7.84 -8.73
C GLY A 448 -5.53 6.55 -9.42
N ASP A 449 -4.96 5.64 -8.66
CA ASP A 449 -4.54 4.31 -9.10
C ASP A 449 -5.74 3.51 -9.63
N HIS A 450 -6.81 3.42 -8.86
CA HIS A 450 -8.04 2.69 -9.18
C HIS A 450 -8.78 3.25 -10.42
N CYS A 451 -8.55 4.51 -10.79
CA CYS A 451 -9.10 5.14 -12.00
C CYS A 451 -8.15 5.06 -13.20
N SER A 452 -6.89 4.72 -13.00
CA SER A 452 -5.85 4.83 -14.03
C SER A 452 -5.86 3.63 -14.98
N PRO A 453 -5.87 3.87 -16.31
CA PRO A 453 -5.74 2.79 -17.30
C PRO A 453 -4.31 2.20 -17.38
N ILE A 454 -3.36 2.72 -16.63
CA ILE A 454 -1.98 2.24 -16.58
C ILE A 454 -1.59 1.71 -15.20
N SER A 455 -2.59 1.59 -14.29
CA SER A 455 -2.40 1.05 -12.96
C SER A 455 -1.99 -0.42 -12.98
N ASP A 456 -1.03 -0.78 -12.13
CA ASP A 456 -0.59 -2.16 -11.97
C ASP A 456 -1.72 -3.04 -11.41
N THR A 457 -2.50 -2.57 -10.43
CA THR A 457 -3.62 -3.34 -9.86
C THR A 457 -4.77 -3.51 -10.86
N SER A 458 -5.12 -2.47 -11.64
CA SER A 458 -6.14 -2.56 -12.67
C SER A 458 -5.74 -3.48 -13.82
N VAL A 459 -4.45 -3.47 -14.22
CA VAL A 459 -3.92 -4.42 -15.21
C VAL A 459 -4.02 -5.85 -14.68
N VAL A 460 -3.54 -6.10 -13.45
CA VAL A 460 -3.56 -7.44 -12.84
C VAL A 460 -5.01 -7.93 -12.64
N SER A 461 -5.93 -7.05 -12.24
CA SER A 461 -7.37 -7.38 -12.10
C SER A 461 -7.99 -7.79 -13.43
N SER A 462 -7.66 -7.08 -14.52
CA SER A 462 -8.09 -7.43 -15.87
C SER A 462 -7.57 -8.79 -16.31
N MET A 463 -6.29 -9.06 -16.06
CA MET A 463 -5.63 -10.32 -16.39
C MET A 463 -6.23 -11.48 -15.60
N ALA A 464 -6.39 -11.33 -14.29
CA ALA A 464 -6.92 -12.38 -13.42
C ALA A 464 -8.36 -12.75 -13.73
N SER A 465 -9.19 -11.75 -14.04
CA SER A 465 -10.57 -11.95 -14.48
C SER A 465 -10.69 -12.37 -15.95
N ALA A 466 -9.60 -12.29 -16.73
CA ALA A 466 -9.57 -12.39 -18.19
C ALA A 466 -10.62 -11.47 -18.85
N SER A 467 -10.66 -10.20 -18.39
CA SER A 467 -11.44 -9.11 -18.95
C SER A 467 -10.59 -8.30 -19.94
N ASP A 468 -11.25 -7.62 -20.87
CA ASP A 468 -10.57 -6.54 -21.60
C ASP A 468 -10.20 -5.42 -20.62
N HIS A 469 -8.96 -4.92 -20.72
CA HIS A 469 -8.44 -3.96 -19.77
C HIS A 469 -9.14 -2.58 -19.87
N ILE A 470 -9.40 -2.13 -21.09
CA ILE A 470 -10.06 -0.84 -21.30
C ILE A 470 -11.53 -0.91 -20.88
N ASP A 471 -12.20 -2.05 -21.16
CA ASP A 471 -13.57 -2.28 -20.70
C ASP A 471 -13.65 -2.34 -19.18
N HIS A 472 -12.66 -2.96 -18.53
CA HIS A 472 -12.56 -2.94 -17.07
C HIS A 472 -12.47 -1.52 -16.51
N VAL A 473 -11.50 -0.73 -16.94
CA VAL A 473 -11.34 0.66 -16.48
C VAL A 473 -12.60 1.49 -16.76
N ARG A 474 -13.18 1.38 -17.97
CA ARG A 474 -14.39 2.09 -18.35
C ARG A 474 -15.60 1.73 -17.48
N THR A 475 -15.73 0.46 -17.11
CA THR A 475 -16.87 -0.02 -16.29
C THR A 475 -16.68 0.28 -14.81
N GLN A 476 -15.44 0.37 -14.33
CA GLN A 476 -15.07 0.65 -12.95
C GLN A 476 -15.19 2.14 -12.61
N LEU A 477 -14.78 3.03 -13.51
CA LEU A 477 -14.70 4.47 -13.29
C LEU A 477 -15.95 5.11 -12.66
N PRO A 478 -17.20 4.74 -13.01
CA PRO A 478 -18.39 5.28 -12.35
C PRO A 478 -18.59 4.85 -10.91
N TYR A 479 -17.87 3.82 -10.43
CA TYR A 479 -17.92 3.34 -9.05
C TYR A 479 -16.79 3.94 -8.20
N ALA A 480 -15.67 4.29 -8.82
CA ALA A 480 -14.55 4.99 -8.19
C ALA A 480 -14.87 6.48 -7.99
#